data_1f6ed90a6f48d64866513a83273d1025
#
_entry.id   1f6ed90a6f48d64866513a83273d1025
#
_cell.length_a   1.000
_cell.length_b   1.000
_cell.length_c   1.000
_cell.angle_alpha   90.00
_cell.angle_beta   90.00
_cell.angle_gamma   90.00
#
_symmetry.space_group_name_H-M   'P 1'
#
loop_
_entity.id
_entity.type
_entity.pdbx_description
1 polymer ?
#
loop_
_entity_poly.entity_id
_entity_poly.type
_entity_poly.pdbx_seq_one_letter_code
_entity_poly.pdbx_strand_id
1 'polypeptide(L)'
;MKKTSLKVSALALLALAASCGKSGSNGQLVGDQTRMNYKAPFPIGMVYVPSGSFKMGASDEDIRGRNDATVHTVQLAGFYMDATEISNQEYRQFTNWVRDSIANTILGNFKDNPDGTQRLDNKPIKWRDPEVQDQLASLYIPAEQSGWGRKEFDQSKLQYHYTTFDYAGSVQHPTESKSKYVVSHDPSVYPDTTVWMRQFNYAFNEPIAQQYFWFQGFNRYPVVGVNWIQANAFCEWRTMLWKSAREGMKMYTESRFRLPSEQEWEYAARGGRNEAPYPWGGPYIINKKGCYLANFKPQRGNYAADGGLYTVPVDKYAANDYGLKNMSGNVSEWTCLLY
;
A
#
# COMPACT_ATOMS: atom_id res chain seq x y z
N MET A 1 74.75 30.79 4.07
CA MET A 1 73.61 31.24 4.92
C MET A 1 72.32 31.61 4.17
N LYS A 2 72.27 31.73 2.81
CA LYS A 2 71.03 32.08 2.09
C LYS A 2 70.09 30.92 1.74
N LYS A 3 70.55 29.65 1.77
CA LYS A 3 69.71 28.48 1.41
C LYS A 3 68.82 27.93 2.56
N THR A 4 69.19 28.22 3.80
CA THR A 4 68.45 27.80 4.98
C THR A 4 67.25 28.71 5.28
N SER A 5 67.37 30.01 4.97
CA SER A 5 66.30 31.00 5.15
C SER A 5 65.11 30.73 4.17
N LEU A 6 65.39 30.29 2.94
CA LEU A 6 64.35 30.02 1.93
C LEU A 6 63.51 28.76 2.28
N LYS A 7 64.16 27.74 2.92
CA LYS A 7 63.44 26.51 3.34
C LYS A 7 62.55 26.76 4.55
N VAL A 8 62.95 27.62 5.48
CA VAL A 8 62.12 27.97 6.62
C VAL A 8 60.90 28.81 6.22
N SER A 9 61.10 29.75 5.28
CA SER A 9 59.98 30.54 4.74
C SER A 9 58.99 29.71 3.95
N ALA A 10 59.44 28.70 3.19
CA ALA A 10 58.57 27.78 2.45
C ALA A 10 57.76 26.86 3.38
N LEU A 11 58.39 26.42 4.49
CA LEU A 11 57.66 25.59 5.51
C LEU A 11 56.63 26.42 6.29
N ALA A 12 56.90 27.67 6.59
CA ALA A 12 55.93 28.58 7.22
C ALA A 12 54.76 28.92 6.33
N LEU A 13 54.94 29.05 5.01
CA LEU A 13 53.88 29.26 4.02
C LEU A 13 53.00 28.00 3.85
N LEU A 14 53.59 26.81 3.92
CA LEU A 14 52.83 25.54 3.89
C LEU A 14 52.01 25.33 5.18
N ALA A 15 52.54 25.74 6.32
CA ALA A 15 51.78 25.67 7.58
C ALA A 15 50.60 26.65 7.64
N LEU A 16 50.73 27.83 7.01
CA LEU A 16 49.62 28.79 6.87
C LEU A 16 48.55 28.34 5.88
N ALA A 17 48.92 27.60 4.83
CA ALA A 17 47.96 27.03 3.88
C ALA A 17 47.17 25.84 4.47
N ALA A 18 47.73 25.12 5.43
CA ALA A 18 47.03 24.03 6.14
C ALA A 18 46.04 24.52 7.23
N SER A 19 46.12 25.79 7.61
CA SER A 19 45.22 26.39 8.62
C SER A 19 43.86 26.87 8.07
N CYS A 20 43.67 26.86 6.74
CA CYS A 20 42.41 27.30 6.11
C CYS A 20 41.44 26.15 5.84
N GLY A 21 41.34 25.21 6.74
CA GLY A 21 40.51 24.02 6.52
C GLY A 21 39.55 23.67 7.64
N LYS A 22 38.78 24.59 8.16
CA LYS A 22 37.44 24.32 8.70
C LYS A 22 36.69 25.64 8.74
N SER A 23 35.73 25.79 7.84
CA SER A 23 34.75 26.86 7.99
C SER A 23 34.15 26.71 9.39
N GLY A 24 34.46 27.67 10.26
CA GLY A 24 33.79 27.77 11.54
C GLY A 24 32.30 27.78 11.29
N SER A 25 31.53 27.19 12.16
CA SER A 25 30.08 27.27 12.11
C SER A 25 29.70 28.76 11.99
N ASN A 26 28.96 29.12 10.95
CA ASN A 26 28.47 30.48 10.74
C ASN A 26 27.43 30.88 11.82
N GLY A 27 27.52 30.34 13.04
CA GLY A 27 26.55 30.55 14.12
C GLY A 27 25.23 29.82 13.89
N GLN A 28 25.09 29.05 12.85
CA GLN A 28 23.91 28.23 12.61
C GLN A 28 24.01 26.90 13.36
N LEU A 29 22.90 26.43 13.90
CA LEU A 29 22.79 25.11 14.46
C LEU A 29 23.03 24.08 13.34
N VAL A 30 24.21 23.47 13.32
CA VAL A 30 24.54 22.43 12.36
C VAL A 30 23.98 21.13 12.91
N GLY A 31 22.93 20.61 12.29
CA GLY A 31 22.40 19.27 12.58
C GLY A 31 23.39 18.16 12.19
N ASP A 32 23.03 16.95 12.46
CA ASP A 32 23.85 15.77 12.10
C ASP A 32 24.13 15.75 10.59
N GLN A 33 25.37 16.02 10.21
CA GLN A 33 25.80 16.07 8.80
C GLN A 33 25.68 14.72 8.10
N THR A 34 25.60 13.61 8.85
CA THR A 34 25.41 12.28 8.28
C THR A 34 24.03 12.11 7.63
N ARG A 35 23.07 12.99 7.99
CA ARG A 35 21.71 12.99 7.40
C ARG A 35 21.58 13.83 6.12
N MET A 36 22.55 14.68 5.79
CA MET A 36 22.44 15.58 4.63
C MET A 36 22.31 14.88 3.28
N ASN A 37 22.69 13.62 3.18
CA ASN A 37 22.64 12.83 1.95
C ASN A 37 21.63 11.68 2.00
N TYR A 38 20.78 11.62 3.03
CA TYR A 38 19.76 10.58 3.09
C TYR A 38 18.70 10.83 2.02
N LYS A 39 18.66 9.97 1.02
CA LYS A 39 17.56 9.89 0.06
C LYS A 39 16.61 8.81 0.54
N ALA A 40 15.39 9.22 0.89
CA ALA A 40 14.35 8.25 1.20
C ALA A 40 14.17 7.29 0.01
N PRO A 41 14.14 5.97 0.26
CA PRO A 41 13.93 5.03 -0.83
C PRO A 41 12.54 5.21 -1.42
N PHE A 42 12.47 5.24 -2.75
CA PHE A 42 11.22 5.37 -3.48
C PHE A 42 10.46 4.03 -3.48
N PRO A 43 9.22 3.96 -2.98
CA PRO A 43 8.44 2.73 -3.01
C PRO A 43 7.98 2.40 -4.44
N ILE A 44 8.20 1.16 -4.86
CA ILE A 44 7.82 0.71 -6.22
C ILE A 44 6.29 0.74 -6.35
N GLY A 45 5.80 1.27 -7.48
CA GLY A 45 4.38 1.37 -7.80
C GLY A 45 3.67 2.57 -7.19
N MET A 46 4.35 3.37 -6.37
CA MET A 46 3.79 4.58 -5.78
C MET A 46 4.20 5.84 -6.53
N VAL A 47 3.45 6.91 -6.35
CA VAL A 47 3.77 8.26 -6.79
C VAL A 47 3.90 9.18 -5.59
N TYR A 48 4.72 10.22 -5.71
CA TYR A 48 4.86 11.22 -4.67
C TYR A 48 3.79 12.28 -4.82
N VAL A 49 2.99 12.47 -3.78
CA VAL A 49 2.02 13.55 -3.65
C VAL A 49 2.68 14.66 -2.83
N PRO A 50 2.88 15.86 -3.39
CA PRO A 50 3.59 16.92 -2.69
C PRO A 50 2.82 17.46 -1.50
N SER A 51 3.54 18.04 -0.53
CA SER A 51 2.90 18.78 0.57
C SER A 51 2.15 20.00 0.05
N GLY A 52 1.02 20.34 0.68
CA GLY A 52 0.25 21.49 0.28
C GLY A 52 -0.99 21.68 1.15
N SER A 53 -1.79 22.67 0.78
CA SER A 53 -3.10 22.93 1.36
C SER A 53 -4.15 22.92 0.26
N PHE A 54 -5.34 22.46 0.60
CA PHE A 54 -6.48 22.43 -0.32
C PHE A 54 -7.79 22.68 0.43
N LYS A 55 -8.83 23.00 -0.30
CA LYS A 55 -10.18 23.06 0.21
C LYS A 55 -10.84 21.70 0.09
N MET A 56 -11.05 21.04 1.22
CA MET A 56 -11.75 19.76 1.34
C MET A 56 -13.25 19.99 1.48
N GLY A 57 -14.04 19.11 0.92
CA GLY A 57 -15.50 19.12 1.05
C GLY A 57 -16.23 19.43 -0.26
N ALA A 58 -17.56 19.48 -0.18
CA ALA A 58 -18.43 19.73 -1.32
C ALA A 58 -18.31 21.19 -1.79
N SER A 59 -18.02 21.36 -3.09
CA SER A 59 -18.01 22.70 -3.72
C SER A 59 -19.43 23.19 -4.03
N ASP A 60 -19.54 24.46 -4.40
CA ASP A 60 -20.82 25.07 -4.85
C ASP A 60 -21.45 24.37 -6.04
N GLU A 61 -20.66 23.53 -6.77
CA GLU A 61 -21.13 22.71 -7.89
C GLU A 61 -21.78 21.38 -7.46
N ASP A 62 -21.87 21.09 -6.14
CA ASP A 62 -22.62 19.94 -5.66
C ASP A 62 -24.11 20.15 -5.81
N ILE A 63 -24.64 19.63 -6.91
CA ILE A 63 -26.08 19.73 -7.29
C ILE A 63 -27.00 19.15 -6.21
N ARG A 64 -26.52 18.26 -5.35
CA ARG A 64 -27.29 17.65 -4.27
C ARG A 64 -27.44 18.52 -3.04
N GLY A 65 -26.64 19.57 -2.92
CA GLY A 65 -26.70 20.55 -1.81
C GLY A 65 -26.60 19.90 -0.42
N ARG A 66 -25.80 18.85 -0.29
CA ARG A 66 -25.60 18.20 1.00
C ARG A 66 -24.77 19.10 1.90
N ASN A 67 -25.35 19.57 2.99
CA ASN A 67 -24.68 20.40 3.98
C ASN A 67 -23.85 19.59 5.00
N ASP A 68 -23.65 18.31 4.75
CA ASP A 68 -22.90 17.37 5.61
C ASP A 68 -21.38 17.42 5.40
N ALA A 69 -20.92 18.02 4.29
CA ALA A 69 -19.51 18.13 3.93
C ALA A 69 -19.13 19.59 3.66
N THR A 70 -19.10 20.40 4.71
CA THR A 70 -18.75 21.83 4.61
C THR A 70 -17.30 22.02 4.16
N VAL A 71 -17.08 23.00 3.27
CA VAL A 71 -15.75 23.31 2.76
C VAL A 71 -14.86 23.88 3.87
N HIS A 72 -13.71 23.27 4.07
CA HIS A 72 -12.69 23.72 5.00
C HIS A 72 -11.28 23.53 4.44
N THR A 73 -10.32 24.31 4.91
CA THR A 73 -8.94 24.22 4.44
C THR A 73 -8.18 23.18 5.25
N VAL A 74 -7.55 22.24 4.54
CA VAL A 74 -6.68 21.20 5.12
C VAL A 74 -5.26 21.39 4.61
N GLN A 75 -4.27 21.23 5.50
CA GLN A 75 -2.85 21.23 5.16
C GLN A 75 -2.27 19.85 5.38
N LEU A 76 -1.53 19.34 4.38
CA LEU A 76 -0.95 18.00 4.39
C LEU A 76 0.55 18.07 4.15
N ALA A 77 1.29 17.17 4.82
CA ALA A 77 2.67 16.88 4.47
C ALA A 77 2.71 16.02 3.20
N GLY A 78 3.84 16.05 2.48
CA GLY A 78 4.02 15.18 1.30
C GLY A 78 4.07 13.69 1.70
N PHE A 79 3.50 12.84 0.86
CA PHE A 79 3.42 11.39 1.08
C PHE A 79 3.53 10.62 -0.24
N TYR A 80 3.70 9.32 -0.15
CA TYR A 80 3.61 8.41 -1.29
C TYR A 80 2.26 7.69 -1.28
N MET A 81 1.66 7.55 -2.46
CA MET A 81 0.42 6.82 -2.67
C MET A 81 0.57 5.87 -3.85
N ASP A 82 -0.07 4.69 -3.79
CA ASP A 82 -0.10 3.77 -4.93
C ASP A 82 -0.72 4.46 -6.15
N ALA A 83 -0.08 4.31 -7.31
CA ALA A 83 -0.51 4.99 -8.54
C ALA A 83 -1.86 4.49 -9.08
N THR A 84 -2.26 3.30 -8.66
CA THR A 84 -3.49 2.60 -9.05
C THR A 84 -4.10 1.91 -7.84
N GLU A 85 -5.35 1.47 -7.95
CA GLU A 85 -5.94 0.53 -7.00
C GLU A 85 -5.08 -0.74 -6.93
N ILE A 86 -5.11 -1.44 -5.80
CA ILE A 86 -4.45 -2.73 -5.66
C ILE A 86 -5.14 -3.76 -6.56
N SER A 87 -4.38 -4.35 -7.47
CA SER A 87 -4.87 -5.34 -8.42
C SER A 87 -5.02 -6.74 -7.79
N ASN A 88 -5.83 -7.59 -8.43
CA ASN A 88 -5.95 -9.00 -8.04
C ASN A 88 -4.59 -9.70 -7.99
N GLN A 89 -3.68 -9.38 -8.93
CA GLN A 89 -2.34 -9.99 -8.95
C GLN A 89 -1.51 -9.58 -7.73
N GLU A 90 -1.57 -8.32 -7.32
CA GLU A 90 -0.82 -7.83 -6.16
C GLU A 90 -1.39 -8.41 -4.87
N TYR A 91 -2.71 -8.42 -4.72
CA TYR A 91 -3.33 -8.99 -3.53
C TYR A 91 -3.10 -10.51 -3.43
N ARG A 92 -3.06 -11.24 -4.56
CA ARG A 92 -2.69 -12.66 -4.57
C ARG A 92 -1.26 -12.94 -4.10
N GLN A 93 -0.33 -12.00 -4.25
CA GLN A 93 1.00 -12.17 -3.68
C GLN A 93 0.92 -12.28 -2.16
N PHE A 94 0.07 -11.47 -1.53
CA PHE A 94 -0.18 -11.53 -0.09
C PHE A 94 -0.81 -12.86 0.33
N THR A 95 -1.92 -13.24 -0.29
CA THR A 95 -2.61 -14.50 0.06
C THR A 95 -1.73 -15.73 -0.16
N ASN A 96 -0.94 -15.75 -1.24
CA ASN A 96 0.03 -16.81 -1.52
C ASN A 96 1.16 -16.82 -0.48
N TRP A 97 1.68 -15.65 -0.11
CA TRP A 97 2.71 -15.57 0.92
C TRP A 97 2.22 -16.11 2.26
N VAL A 98 1.00 -15.76 2.67
CA VAL A 98 0.38 -16.29 3.90
C VAL A 98 0.21 -17.81 3.81
N ARG A 99 -0.30 -18.32 2.69
CA ARG A 99 -0.44 -19.75 2.44
C ARG A 99 0.90 -20.48 2.58
N ASP A 100 1.92 -19.96 1.90
CA ASP A 100 3.25 -20.58 1.88
C ASP A 100 3.94 -20.49 3.25
N SER A 101 3.69 -19.41 3.99
CA SER A 101 4.16 -19.23 5.38
C SER A 101 3.53 -20.28 6.31
N ILE A 102 2.22 -20.48 6.25
CA ILE A 102 1.51 -21.49 7.05
C ILE A 102 2.00 -22.89 6.68
N ALA A 103 2.14 -23.18 5.38
CA ALA A 103 2.64 -24.47 4.91
C ALA A 103 4.08 -24.73 5.41
N ASN A 104 4.98 -23.74 5.34
CA ASN A 104 6.33 -23.88 5.86
C ASN A 104 6.36 -24.09 7.39
N THR A 105 5.43 -23.49 8.12
CA THR A 105 5.28 -23.71 9.56
C THR A 105 4.87 -25.16 9.87
N ILE A 106 3.90 -25.70 9.15
CA ILE A 106 3.45 -27.10 9.30
C ILE A 106 4.56 -28.10 8.94
N LEU A 107 5.32 -27.78 7.88
CA LEU A 107 6.46 -28.61 7.42
C LEU A 107 7.70 -28.47 8.31
N GLY A 108 7.68 -27.65 9.35
CA GLY A 108 8.81 -27.46 10.26
C GLY A 108 10.01 -26.78 9.61
N ASN A 109 9.83 -25.98 8.58
CA ASN A 109 10.91 -25.28 7.89
C ASN A 109 11.35 -24.06 8.68
N PHE A 110 12.23 -24.24 9.67
CA PHE A 110 12.79 -23.16 10.46
C PHE A 110 14.29 -23.04 10.26
N LYS A 111 14.83 -21.85 10.47
CA LYS A 111 16.27 -21.54 10.55
C LYS A 111 16.59 -20.91 11.90
N ASP A 112 17.69 -21.34 12.48
CA ASP A 112 18.22 -20.73 13.69
C ASP A 112 18.90 -19.40 13.37
N ASN A 113 18.61 -18.39 14.16
CA ASN A 113 19.30 -17.12 14.13
C ASN A 113 20.57 -17.19 15.01
N PRO A 114 21.55 -16.30 14.80
CA PRO A 114 22.76 -16.24 15.61
C PRO A 114 22.52 -15.99 17.11
N ASP A 115 21.35 -15.42 17.46
CA ASP A 115 20.92 -15.15 18.84
C ASP A 115 20.21 -16.33 19.53
N GLY A 116 20.12 -17.49 18.86
CA GLY A 116 19.45 -18.69 19.33
C GLY A 116 17.93 -18.71 19.15
N THR A 117 17.34 -17.67 18.55
CA THR A 117 15.93 -17.67 18.17
C THR A 117 15.71 -18.40 16.85
N GLN A 118 14.52 -18.91 16.63
CA GLN A 118 14.14 -19.52 15.35
C GLN A 118 13.31 -18.56 14.52
N ARG A 119 13.59 -18.53 13.22
CA ARG A 119 12.77 -17.83 12.23
C ARG A 119 12.25 -18.79 11.17
N LEU A 120 11.09 -18.51 10.62
CA LEU A 120 10.54 -19.27 9.51
C LEU A 120 11.46 -19.13 8.28
N ASP A 121 11.81 -20.27 7.69
CA ASP A 121 12.52 -20.33 6.41
C ASP A 121 11.50 -20.50 5.28
N ASN A 122 11.15 -19.41 4.61
CA ASN A 122 10.18 -19.42 3.51
C ASN A 122 10.75 -20.11 2.26
N LYS A 123 10.90 -21.42 2.34
CA LYS A 123 11.31 -22.24 1.20
C LYS A 123 10.17 -22.39 0.20
N PRO A 124 10.47 -22.51 -1.10
CA PRO A 124 9.48 -22.87 -2.10
C PRO A 124 8.84 -24.23 -1.78
N ILE A 125 7.52 -24.27 -1.70
CA ILE A 125 6.77 -25.48 -1.38
C ILE A 125 6.59 -26.33 -2.65
N LYS A 126 6.90 -27.65 -2.53
CA LYS A 126 6.64 -28.62 -3.60
C LYS A 126 5.20 -29.12 -3.55
N TRP A 127 4.24 -28.27 -3.90
CA TRP A 127 2.80 -28.54 -3.78
C TRP A 127 2.30 -29.82 -4.49
N ARG A 128 3.08 -30.39 -5.42
CA ARG A 128 2.73 -31.61 -6.16
C ARG A 128 3.33 -32.89 -5.56
N ASP A 129 4.16 -32.75 -4.56
CA ASP A 129 4.80 -33.88 -3.88
C ASP A 129 3.76 -34.57 -2.97
N PRO A 130 3.49 -35.89 -3.12
CA PRO A 130 2.51 -36.58 -2.31
C PRO A 130 2.80 -36.51 -0.80
N GLU A 131 4.07 -36.64 -0.39
CA GLU A 131 4.45 -36.56 1.02
C GLU A 131 4.14 -35.18 1.62
N VAL A 132 4.39 -34.11 0.85
CA VAL A 132 4.06 -32.73 1.24
C VAL A 132 2.54 -32.53 1.30
N GLN A 133 1.80 -33.11 0.35
CA GLN A 133 0.34 -33.03 0.36
C GLN A 133 -0.30 -33.73 1.56
N ASP A 134 0.28 -34.84 1.99
CA ASP A 134 -0.20 -35.57 3.18
C ASP A 134 0.09 -34.76 4.47
N GLN A 135 1.27 -34.19 4.60
CA GLN A 135 1.59 -33.33 5.74
C GLN A 135 0.73 -32.07 5.79
N LEU A 136 0.36 -31.53 4.64
CA LEU A 136 -0.49 -30.34 4.51
C LEU A 136 -2.00 -30.68 4.41
N ALA A 137 -2.41 -31.92 4.70
CA ALA A 137 -3.82 -32.35 4.57
C ALA A 137 -4.77 -31.48 5.41
N SER A 138 -4.32 -30.96 6.54
CA SER A 138 -5.10 -30.07 7.42
C SER A 138 -5.49 -28.73 6.79
N LEU A 139 -4.82 -28.33 5.69
CA LEU A 139 -5.13 -27.10 4.95
C LEU A 139 -6.22 -27.30 3.89
N TYR A 140 -6.75 -28.50 3.76
CA TYR A 140 -7.70 -28.81 2.70
C TYR A 140 -9.03 -29.29 3.29
N ILE A 141 -10.10 -28.92 2.61
CA ILE A 141 -11.44 -29.50 2.81
C ILE A 141 -11.45 -30.87 2.09
N PRO A 142 -11.78 -31.96 2.79
CA PRO A 142 -11.90 -33.27 2.17
C PRO A 142 -12.90 -33.29 1.02
N ALA A 143 -12.69 -34.16 0.02
CA ALA A 143 -13.55 -34.24 -1.16
C ALA A 143 -15.02 -34.53 -0.81
N GLU A 144 -15.25 -35.29 0.28
CA GLU A 144 -16.60 -35.65 0.76
C GLU A 144 -17.36 -34.44 1.34
N GLN A 145 -16.63 -33.41 1.81
CA GLN A 145 -17.17 -32.19 2.39
C GLN A 145 -17.18 -31.00 1.40
N SER A 146 -16.46 -31.15 0.28
CA SER A 146 -16.43 -30.16 -0.78
C SER A 146 -17.69 -30.25 -1.64
N GLY A 147 -18.33 -29.10 -1.90
CA GLY A 147 -19.47 -29.02 -2.82
C GLY A 147 -19.18 -29.47 -4.26
N TRP A 148 -17.91 -29.65 -4.60
CA TRP A 148 -17.45 -30.05 -5.94
C TRP A 148 -16.94 -31.50 -6.03
N GLY A 149 -17.00 -32.25 -4.91
CA GLY A 149 -16.51 -33.65 -4.86
C GLY A 149 -14.98 -33.79 -5.09
N ARG A 150 -14.21 -32.73 -4.84
CA ARG A 150 -12.75 -32.72 -4.95
C ARG A 150 -12.12 -32.04 -3.74
N LYS A 151 -10.87 -32.41 -3.43
CA LYS A 151 -10.08 -31.77 -2.38
C LYS A 151 -9.86 -30.30 -2.72
N GLU A 152 -10.28 -29.39 -1.85
CA GLU A 152 -10.16 -27.94 -2.03
C GLU A 152 -9.40 -27.33 -0.89
N PHE A 153 -8.65 -26.26 -1.17
CA PHE A 153 -7.93 -25.53 -0.14
C PHE A 153 -8.93 -24.76 0.76
N ASP A 154 -8.80 -24.93 2.07
CA ASP A 154 -9.63 -24.23 3.05
C ASP A 154 -9.16 -22.79 3.22
N GLN A 155 -9.85 -21.88 2.57
CA GLN A 155 -9.56 -20.45 2.60
C GLN A 155 -9.66 -19.84 4.01
N SER A 156 -10.46 -20.42 4.91
CA SER A 156 -10.61 -19.96 6.29
C SER A 156 -9.34 -20.15 7.12
N LYS A 157 -8.43 -21.04 6.68
CA LYS A 157 -7.12 -21.26 7.29
C LYS A 157 -6.11 -20.18 6.99
N LEU A 158 -6.36 -19.34 5.97
CA LEU A 158 -5.47 -18.24 5.59
C LEU A 158 -5.60 -17.08 6.56
N GLN A 159 -4.98 -17.21 7.72
CA GLN A 159 -4.92 -16.18 8.75
C GLN A 159 -3.53 -15.57 8.80
N TYR A 160 -3.46 -14.24 8.87
CA TYR A 160 -2.20 -13.50 8.95
C TYR A 160 -2.07 -12.87 10.33
N HIS A 161 -1.08 -13.35 11.09
CA HIS A 161 -0.79 -12.80 12.40
C HIS A 161 0.08 -11.56 12.30
N TYR A 162 -0.37 -10.44 12.89
CA TYR A 162 0.44 -9.23 13.06
C TYR A 162 0.05 -8.49 14.34
N THR A 163 0.93 -7.62 14.80
CA THR A 163 0.71 -6.82 16.00
C THR A 163 0.74 -5.34 15.67
N THR A 164 -0.15 -4.58 16.30
CA THR A 164 -0.17 -3.12 16.25
C THR A 164 0.02 -2.55 17.64
N PHE A 165 0.43 -1.29 17.71
CA PHE A 165 0.54 -0.59 18.98
C PHE A 165 -0.56 0.48 19.08
N ASP A 166 -1.37 0.42 20.13
CA ASP A 166 -2.38 1.42 20.43
C ASP A 166 -1.73 2.64 21.10
N TYR A 167 -1.35 3.61 20.25
CA TYR A 167 -0.74 4.87 20.71
C TYR A 167 -1.72 5.70 21.53
N ALA A 168 -2.99 5.75 21.15
CA ALA A 168 -4.01 6.59 21.80
C ALA A 168 -4.25 6.12 23.25
N GLY A 169 -4.51 4.84 23.45
CA GLY A 169 -4.66 4.24 24.77
C GLY A 169 -3.40 4.39 25.62
N SER A 170 -2.22 4.19 25.02
CA SER A 170 -0.93 4.35 25.69
C SER A 170 -0.65 5.77 26.19
N VAL A 171 -1.12 6.80 25.46
CA VAL A 171 -0.97 8.21 25.87
C VAL A 171 -1.96 8.59 26.97
N GLN A 172 -3.19 8.04 26.93
CA GLN A 172 -4.19 8.28 27.97
C GLN A 172 -3.79 7.68 29.32
N HIS A 173 -2.98 6.60 29.33
CA HIS A 173 -2.53 5.91 30.52
C HIS A 173 -0.99 5.82 30.59
N PRO A 174 -0.29 6.94 30.83
CA PRO A 174 1.18 7.01 30.71
C PRO A 174 1.92 6.19 31.75
N THR A 175 1.29 5.87 32.87
CA THR A 175 1.88 5.10 33.99
C THR A 175 1.78 3.60 33.81
N GLU A 176 0.98 3.11 32.86
CA GLU A 176 0.84 1.68 32.60
C GLU A 176 1.95 1.11 31.74
N SER A 177 2.15 -0.22 31.86
CA SER A 177 3.13 -0.92 31.03
C SER A 177 2.75 -0.81 29.54
N LYS A 178 3.70 -0.40 28.71
CA LYS A 178 3.50 -0.26 27.27
C LYS A 178 3.14 -1.59 26.57
N SER A 179 3.50 -2.72 27.15
CA SER A 179 3.15 -4.06 26.64
C SER A 179 1.63 -4.31 26.60
N LYS A 180 0.83 -3.63 27.42
CA LYS A 180 -0.64 -3.73 27.41
C LYS A 180 -1.28 -3.17 26.15
N TYR A 181 -0.57 -2.27 25.46
CA TYR A 181 -1.04 -1.58 24.27
C TYR A 181 -0.56 -2.24 22.97
N VAL A 182 0.06 -3.40 23.07
CA VAL A 182 0.33 -4.25 21.91
C VAL A 182 -0.90 -5.10 21.64
N VAL A 183 -1.55 -4.85 20.51
CA VAL A 183 -2.76 -5.54 20.08
C VAL A 183 -2.42 -6.54 19.00
N SER A 184 -2.77 -7.80 19.20
CA SER A 184 -2.60 -8.88 18.22
C SER A 184 -3.82 -9.00 17.33
N HIS A 185 -3.59 -9.25 16.05
CA HIS A 185 -4.61 -9.42 15.02
C HIS A 185 -4.35 -10.69 14.22
N ASP A 186 -5.40 -11.47 13.97
CA ASP A 186 -5.36 -12.72 13.20
C ASP A 186 -6.48 -12.76 12.14
N PRO A 187 -6.56 -11.77 11.23
CA PRO A 187 -7.61 -11.76 10.23
C PRO A 187 -7.43 -12.87 9.19
N SER A 188 -8.56 -13.42 8.71
CA SER A 188 -8.57 -14.15 7.44
C SER A 188 -8.25 -13.19 6.31
N VAL A 189 -7.28 -13.54 5.46
CA VAL A 189 -6.78 -12.64 4.39
C VAL A 189 -7.43 -12.89 3.03
N TYR A 190 -8.22 -13.96 2.91
CA TYR A 190 -8.85 -14.29 1.65
C TYR A 190 -10.03 -13.36 1.36
N PRO A 191 -10.12 -12.73 0.16
CA PRO A 191 -11.21 -11.83 -0.15
C PRO A 191 -12.54 -12.60 -0.28
N ASP A 192 -13.66 -11.92 -0.01
CA ASP A 192 -14.99 -12.49 -0.26
C ASP A 192 -15.24 -12.57 -1.78
N THR A 193 -15.03 -13.75 -2.34
CA THR A 193 -15.27 -14.02 -3.76
C THR A 193 -16.75 -14.12 -4.11
N THR A 194 -17.67 -14.14 -3.13
CA THR A 194 -19.11 -14.23 -3.35
C THR A 194 -19.79 -12.89 -3.62
N VAL A 195 -19.05 -11.78 -3.54
CA VAL A 195 -19.59 -10.42 -3.77
C VAL A 195 -20.28 -10.28 -5.12
N TRP A 196 -19.71 -10.90 -6.16
CA TRP A 196 -20.31 -10.89 -7.50
C TRP A 196 -21.58 -11.70 -7.61
N MET A 197 -21.70 -12.81 -6.87
CA MET A 197 -22.91 -13.66 -6.86
C MET A 197 -24.13 -12.92 -6.30
N ARG A 198 -23.92 -12.01 -5.34
CA ARG A 198 -24.99 -11.16 -4.80
C ARG A 198 -25.52 -10.17 -5.82
N GLN A 199 -24.64 -9.67 -6.69
CA GLN A 199 -25.00 -8.72 -7.77
C GLN A 199 -25.63 -9.43 -8.98
N PHE A 200 -25.21 -10.68 -9.24
CA PHE A 200 -25.58 -11.47 -10.42
C PHE A 200 -26.46 -12.65 -10.06
N ASN A 201 -27.59 -12.43 -9.40
CA ASN A 201 -28.49 -13.49 -8.96
C ASN A 201 -28.98 -14.41 -10.11
N TYR A 202 -28.83 -13.97 -11.35
CA TYR A 202 -29.31 -14.70 -12.54
C TYR A 202 -28.18 -15.19 -13.47
N ALA A 203 -26.93 -14.89 -13.17
CA ALA A 203 -25.80 -15.15 -14.08
C ALA A 203 -24.62 -15.82 -13.35
N PHE A 204 -24.88 -16.90 -12.62
CA PHE A 204 -23.84 -17.64 -11.87
C PHE A 204 -22.72 -18.23 -12.73
N ASN A 205 -22.93 -18.35 -14.04
CA ASN A 205 -21.92 -18.88 -14.99
C ASN A 205 -21.01 -17.82 -15.55
N GLU A 206 -21.21 -16.54 -15.23
CA GLU A 206 -20.33 -15.46 -15.68
C GLU A 206 -18.93 -15.64 -15.07
N PRO A 207 -17.84 -15.59 -15.88
CA PRO A 207 -16.47 -15.72 -15.38
C PRO A 207 -16.13 -14.71 -14.28
N ILE A 208 -16.71 -13.53 -14.33
CA ILE A 208 -16.55 -12.50 -13.28
C ILE A 208 -17.16 -12.94 -11.94
N ALA A 209 -18.27 -13.69 -11.97
CA ALA A 209 -18.92 -14.17 -10.75
C ALA A 209 -18.17 -15.32 -10.09
N GLN A 210 -17.52 -16.19 -10.88
CA GLN A 210 -16.89 -17.40 -10.37
C GLN A 210 -15.38 -17.30 -10.20
N GLN A 211 -14.69 -16.53 -11.05
CA GLN A 211 -13.24 -16.61 -11.19
C GLN A 211 -12.54 -15.25 -11.13
N TYR A 212 -13.21 -14.19 -10.74
CA TYR A 212 -12.67 -12.84 -10.76
C TYR A 212 -11.32 -12.73 -10.06
N PHE A 213 -11.19 -13.33 -8.89
CA PHE A 213 -9.94 -13.29 -8.12
C PHE A 213 -8.86 -14.23 -8.66
N TRP A 214 -9.23 -15.31 -9.37
CA TRP A 214 -8.32 -16.40 -9.77
C TRP A 214 -7.84 -16.33 -11.22
N PHE A 215 -8.73 -15.94 -12.12
CA PHE A 215 -8.47 -16.03 -13.52
C PHE A 215 -7.44 -15.00 -13.96
N GLN A 216 -6.44 -15.42 -14.72
CA GLN A 216 -5.35 -14.57 -15.17
C GLN A 216 -5.81 -13.35 -15.98
N GLY A 217 -6.92 -13.46 -16.70
CA GLY A 217 -7.53 -12.35 -17.43
C GLY A 217 -7.89 -11.16 -16.55
N PHE A 218 -8.14 -11.39 -15.25
CA PHE A 218 -8.45 -10.34 -14.27
C PHE A 218 -7.24 -9.93 -13.41
N ASN A 219 -6.01 -10.31 -13.78
CA ASN A 219 -4.81 -9.98 -13.02
C ASN A 219 -4.65 -8.48 -12.76
N ARG A 220 -4.94 -7.66 -13.78
CA ARG A 220 -4.80 -6.20 -13.75
C ARG A 220 -6.07 -5.48 -13.31
N TYR A 221 -7.10 -6.18 -12.90
CA TYR A 221 -8.33 -5.61 -12.37
C TYR A 221 -8.20 -5.38 -10.87
N PRO A 222 -8.90 -4.38 -10.29
CA PRO A 222 -8.82 -4.11 -8.86
C PRO A 222 -9.33 -5.29 -8.06
N VAL A 223 -8.71 -5.57 -6.92
CA VAL A 223 -9.25 -6.57 -6.00
C VAL A 223 -10.55 -6.07 -5.38
N VAL A 224 -11.57 -6.93 -5.32
CA VAL A 224 -12.85 -6.65 -4.67
C VAL A 224 -13.17 -7.70 -3.61
N GLY A 225 -14.12 -7.38 -2.72
CA GLY A 225 -14.47 -8.29 -1.63
C GLY A 225 -13.48 -8.25 -0.47
N VAL A 226 -12.64 -7.24 -0.39
CA VAL A 226 -11.69 -6.98 0.71
C VAL A 226 -12.36 -6.06 1.72
N ASN A 227 -12.39 -6.46 2.99
CA ASN A 227 -12.85 -5.61 4.07
C ASN A 227 -11.72 -4.73 4.64
N TRP A 228 -12.07 -3.77 5.50
CA TRP A 228 -11.13 -2.81 6.08
C TRP A 228 -9.99 -3.48 6.87
N ILE A 229 -10.30 -4.55 7.63
CA ILE A 229 -9.31 -5.29 8.43
C ILE A 229 -8.31 -6.00 7.52
N GLN A 230 -8.78 -6.61 6.43
CA GLN A 230 -7.95 -7.25 5.41
C GLN A 230 -7.05 -6.25 4.68
N ALA A 231 -7.58 -5.07 4.36
CA ALA A 231 -6.79 -4.01 3.73
C ALA A 231 -5.65 -3.51 4.65
N ASN A 232 -5.92 -3.36 5.96
CA ASN A 232 -4.87 -3.04 6.92
C ASN A 232 -3.84 -4.16 7.06
N ALA A 233 -4.27 -5.43 7.11
CA ALA A 233 -3.37 -6.58 7.14
C ALA A 233 -2.44 -6.61 5.91
N PHE A 234 -2.95 -6.28 4.73
CA PHE A 234 -2.16 -6.14 3.51
C PHE A 234 -1.10 -5.02 3.64
N CYS A 235 -1.46 -3.88 4.22
CA CYS A 235 -0.53 -2.78 4.47
C CYS A 235 0.59 -3.18 5.45
N GLU A 236 0.26 -3.90 6.51
CA GLU A 236 1.25 -4.39 7.48
C GLU A 236 2.18 -5.44 6.86
N TRP A 237 1.64 -6.35 6.04
CA TRP A 237 2.45 -7.30 5.29
C TRP A 237 3.43 -6.59 4.33
N ARG A 238 2.98 -5.60 3.56
CA ARG A 238 3.87 -4.78 2.71
C ARG A 238 4.95 -4.08 3.52
N THR A 239 4.58 -3.56 4.69
CA THR A 239 5.53 -2.91 5.62
C THR A 239 6.61 -3.89 6.07
N MET A 240 6.23 -5.10 6.45
CA MET A 240 7.15 -6.16 6.84
C MET A 240 8.10 -6.53 5.69
N LEU A 241 7.58 -6.76 4.48
CA LEU A 241 8.41 -7.04 3.29
C LEU A 241 9.38 -5.90 2.97
N TRP A 242 8.88 -4.66 3.01
CA TRP A 242 9.69 -3.48 2.75
C TRP A 242 10.86 -3.35 3.73
N LYS A 243 10.59 -3.52 5.02
CA LYS A 243 11.61 -3.48 6.07
C LYS A 243 12.64 -4.60 5.87
N SER A 244 12.21 -5.84 5.70
CA SER A 244 13.11 -6.99 5.47
C SER A 244 14.01 -6.80 4.27
N ALA A 245 13.49 -6.29 3.16
CA ALA A 245 14.28 -6.00 1.97
C ALA A 245 15.32 -4.90 2.22
N ARG A 246 15.00 -3.89 3.01
CA ARG A 246 15.90 -2.78 3.35
C ARG A 246 16.97 -3.19 4.35
N GLU A 247 16.62 -3.98 5.35
CA GLU A 247 17.59 -4.56 6.28
C GLU A 247 18.63 -5.42 5.55
N GLY A 248 18.21 -6.25 4.60
CA GLY A 248 19.09 -7.01 3.71
C GLY A 248 20.05 -6.12 2.91
N MET A 249 19.68 -4.89 2.60
CA MET A 249 20.52 -3.88 1.93
C MET A 249 21.28 -2.98 2.92
N LYS A 250 21.20 -3.24 4.23
CA LYS A 250 21.73 -2.37 5.31
C LYS A 250 21.18 -0.93 5.24
N MET A 251 19.95 -0.77 4.79
CA MET A 251 19.24 0.49 4.72
C MET A 251 18.13 0.50 5.75
N TYR A 252 18.22 1.38 6.72
CA TYR A 252 17.18 1.53 7.72
C TYR A 252 16.02 2.38 7.18
N THR A 253 14.78 1.97 7.45
CA THR A 253 13.58 2.75 7.16
C THR A 253 12.51 2.51 8.22
N GLU A 254 11.92 3.58 8.71
CA GLU A 254 10.74 3.54 9.57
C GLU A 254 9.43 3.69 8.80
N SER A 255 9.51 3.87 7.49
CA SER A 255 8.34 4.06 6.64
C SER A 255 7.40 2.85 6.73
N ARG A 256 6.11 3.12 6.88
CA ARG A 256 5.04 2.12 6.93
C ARG A 256 4.05 2.36 5.83
N PHE A 257 3.54 1.28 5.24
CA PHE A 257 2.36 1.32 4.39
C PHE A 257 1.11 1.33 5.28
N ARG A 258 0.14 2.13 4.95
CA ARG A 258 -1.15 2.23 5.61
C ARG A 258 -2.22 2.68 4.64
N LEU A 259 -3.46 2.55 5.01
CA LEU A 259 -4.54 3.18 4.27
C LEU A 259 -4.39 4.72 4.33
N PRO A 260 -4.77 5.45 3.27
CA PRO A 260 -4.78 6.90 3.30
C PRO A 260 -5.85 7.41 4.25
N SER A 261 -5.66 8.59 4.82
CA SER A 261 -6.76 9.29 5.45
C SER A 261 -7.74 9.82 4.38
N GLU A 262 -8.96 10.13 4.77
CA GLU A 262 -9.93 10.76 3.88
C GLU A 262 -9.38 12.06 3.26
N GLN A 263 -8.70 12.85 4.08
CA GLN A 263 -8.05 14.09 3.66
C GLN A 263 -6.93 13.86 2.64
N GLU A 264 -6.08 12.86 2.87
CA GLU A 264 -5.02 12.48 1.94
C GLU A 264 -5.61 11.95 0.63
N TRP A 265 -6.65 11.14 0.73
CA TRP A 265 -7.31 10.57 -0.45
C TRP A 265 -7.94 11.68 -1.32
N GLU A 266 -8.71 12.59 -0.72
CA GLU A 266 -9.36 13.68 -1.47
C GLU A 266 -8.33 14.63 -2.06
N TYR A 267 -7.28 15.00 -1.31
CA TYR A 267 -6.18 15.82 -1.83
C TYR A 267 -5.50 15.18 -3.02
N ALA A 268 -5.19 13.90 -2.92
CA ALA A 268 -4.58 13.13 -3.98
C ALA A 268 -5.50 13.01 -5.21
N ALA A 269 -6.81 12.77 -5.00
CA ALA A 269 -7.81 12.69 -6.06
C ALA A 269 -7.94 13.97 -6.84
N ARG A 270 -7.92 15.13 -6.17
CA ARG A 270 -8.01 16.45 -6.81
C ARG A 270 -6.79 16.79 -7.67
N GLY A 271 -5.64 16.13 -7.45
CA GLY A 271 -4.45 16.29 -8.28
C GLY A 271 -3.90 17.72 -8.31
N GLY A 272 -4.02 18.50 -7.21
CA GLY A 272 -3.59 19.89 -7.12
C GLY A 272 -4.59 20.91 -7.69
N ARG A 273 -5.77 20.48 -8.09
CA ARG A 273 -6.84 21.35 -8.63
C ARG A 273 -7.82 21.72 -7.53
N ASN A 274 -7.88 22.98 -7.17
CA ASN A 274 -8.82 23.45 -6.16
C ASN A 274 -10.27 23.32 -6.64
N GLU A 275 -11.13 22.80 -5.77
CA GLU A 275 -12.59 22.72 -5.95
C GLU A 275 -13.04 21.99 -7.24
N ALA A 276 -12.13 21.28 -7.92
CA ALA A 276 -12.48 20.54 -9.12
C ALA A 276 -13.38 19.34 -8.79
N PRO A 277 -14.51 19.16 -9.50
CA PRO A 277 -15.43 18.04 -9.26
C PRO A 277 -14.85 16.69 -9.66
N TYR A 278 -13.87 16.67 -10.57
CA TYR A 278 -13.22 15.45 -11.06
C TYR A 278 -11.70 15.59 -11.12
N PRO A 279 -10.94 14.47 -11.07
CA PRO A 279 -9.47 14.47 -11.12
C PRO A 279 -8.87 15.16 -12.36
N TRP A 280 -9.58 15.22 -13.44
CA TRP A 280 -9.17 15.93 -14.68
C TRP A 280 -9.54 17.41 -14.71
N GLY A 281 -10.23 17.94 -13.70
CA GLY A 281 -10.49 19.36 -13.46
C GLY A 281 -11.69 19.96 -14.18
N GLY A 282 -12.25 19.29 -15.17
CA GLY A 282 -13.44 19.78 -15.89
C GLY A 282 -14.73 19.19 -15.34
N PRO A 283 -15.90 19.81 -15.59
CA PRO A 283 -17.19 19.31 -15.12
C PRO A 283 -17.75 18.15 -15.95
N TYR A 284 -17.12 17.85 -17.09
CA TYR A 284 -17.63 16.85 -18.02
C TYR A 284 -16.94 15.51 -17.81
N ILE A 285 -17.72 14.43 -17.89
CA ILE A 285 -17.27 13.03 -17.79
C ILE A 285 -16.74 12.48 -19.12
N ILE A 286 -16.85 13.28 -20.20
CA ILE A 286 -16.44 12.94 -21.56
C ILE A 286 -15.46 14.00 -22.05
N ASN A 287 -14.40 13.59 -22.72
CA ASN A 287 -13.45 14.51 -23.34
C ASN A 287 -13.98 15.06 -24.68
N LYS A 288 -13.25 16.01 -25.27
CA LYS A 288 -13.61 16.63 -26.56
C LYS A 288 -13.71 15.63 -27.73
N LYS A 289 -13.18 14.43 -27.60
CA LYS A 289 -13.25 13.35 -28.60
C LYS A 289 -14.42 12.40 -28.35
N GLY A 290 -15.27 12.64 -27.34
CA GLY A 290 -16.39 11.78 -26.99
C GLY A 290 -16.01 10.55 -26.18
N CYS A 291 -14.76 10.45 -25.67
CA CYS A 291 -14.34 9.33 -24.85
C CYS A 291 -14.61 9.62 -23.38
N TYR A 292 -15.14 8.63 -22.67
CA TYR A 292 -15.33 8.68 -21.22
C TYR A 292 -13.98 8.71 -20.50
N LEU A 293 -13.91 9.43 -19.37
CA LEU A 293 -12.67 9.68 -18.61
C LEU A 293 -12.54 8.80 -17.38
N ALA A 294 -13.61 8.07 -17.02
CA ALA A 294 -13.62 7.15 -15.88
C ALA A 294 -14.64 6.02 -16.14
N ASN A 295 -14.56 4.97 -15.31
CA ASN A 295 -15.49 3.86 -15.29
C ASN A 295 -16.59 4.11 -14.26
N PHE A 296 -17.80 4.34 -14.72
CA PHE A 296 -18.99 4.53 -13.90
C PHE A 296 -20.23 4.19 -14.77
N LYS A 297 -21.41 4.19 -14.20
CA LYS A 297 -22.67 3.92 -14.95
C LYS A 297 -23.08 5.16 -15.80
N PRO A 298 -22.63 5.29 -17.08
CA PRO A 298 -22.66 6.57 -17.76
C PRO A 298 -24.06 6.97 -18.26
N GLN A 299 -24.86 5.99 -18.67
CA GLN A 299 -26.18 6.25 -19.28
C GLN A 299 -27.17 5.13 -18.97
N ARG A 300 -28.43 5.52 -18.85
CA ARG A 300 -29.55 4.58 -18.76
C ARG A 300 -29.67 3.77 -20.07
N GLY A 301 -29.57 2.44 -19.94
CA GLY A 301 -29.67 1.52 -21.08
C GLY A 301 -28.35 1.16 -21.77
N ASN A 302 -27.27 1.95 -21.61
CA ASN A 302 -25.94 1.61 -22.09
C ASN A 302 -24.89 1.77 -20.98
N TYR A 303 -24.82 0.75 -20.12
CA TYR A 303 -23.95 0.74 -18.94
C TYR A 303 -22.48 0.47 -19.25
N ALA A 304 -22.16 0.04 -20.48
CA ALA A 304 -20.80 -0.24 -20.92
C ALA A 304 -20.24 0.85 -21.87
N ALA A 305 -20.91 1.99 -21.99
CA ALA A 305 -20.48 3.06 -22.90
C ALA A 305 -19.10 3.63 -22.56
N ASP A 306 -18.68 3.57 -21.30
CA ASP A 306 -17.34 3.93 -20.82
C ASP A 306 -16.27 2.84 -21.07
N GLY A 307 -16.68 1.70 -21.63
CA GLY A 307 -15.82 0.58 -21.98
C GLY A 307 -15.65 -0.44 -20.85
N GLY A 308 -16.48 -0.40 -19.80
CA GLY A 308 -16.55 -1.40 -18.75
C GLY A 308 -17.97 -1.61 -18.28
N LEU A 309 -18.45 -2.87 -18.27
CA LEU A 309 -19.76 -3.18 -17.69
C LEU A 309 -19.73 -3.12 -16.15
N TYR A 310 -18.60 -3.50 -15.59
CA TYR A 310 -18.32 -3.53 -14.15
C TYR A 310 -16.97 -2.89 -13.87
N THR A 311 -16.02 -3.62 -13.33
CA THR A 311 -14.65 -3.15 -13.15
C THR A 311 -13.86 -3.17 -14.45
N VAL A 312 -12.82 -2.36 -14.50
CA VAL A 312 -11.86 -2.30 -15.62
C VAL A 312 -10.43 -2.42 -15.07
N PRO A 313 -9.43 -2.70 -15.92
CA PRO A 313 -8.03 -2.72 -15.48
C PRO A 313 -7.63 -1.43 -14.78
N VAL A 314 -6.86 -1.55 -13.70
CA VAL A 314 -6.43 -0.44 -12.82
C VAL A 314 -5.68 0.69 -13.53
N ASP A 315 -5.18 0.43 -14.72
CA ASP A 315 -4.41 1.39 -15.51
C ASP A 315 -5.11 1.86 -16.80
N LYS A 316 -6.42 1.58 -16.94
CA LYS A 316 -7.15 1.85 -18.19
C LYS A 316 -7.26 3.35 -18.53
N TYR A 317 -7.52 4.20 -17.54
CA TYR A 317 -7.71 5.63 -17.75
C TYR A 317 -6.45 6.44 -17.50
N ALA A 318 -6.45 7.68 -17.97
CA ALA A 318 -5.34 8.61 -17.76
C ALA A 318 -5.20 8.95 -16.27
N ALA A 319 -3.96 9.19 -15.88
CA ALA A 319 -3.66 9.66 -14.53
C ALA A 319 -4.03 11.14 -14.35
N ASN A 320 -4.30 11.55 -13.11
CA ASN A 320 -4.39 12.94 -12.74
C ASN A 320 -2.99 13.61 -12.70
N ASP A 321 -2.91 14.89 -12.35
CA ASP A 321 -1.64 15.65 -12.39
C ASP A 321 -0.61 15.17 -11.34
N TYR A 322 -1.01 14.38 -10.35
CA TYR A 322 -0.09 13.69 -9.41
C TYR A 322 0.33 12.29 -9.88
N GLY A 323 -0.22 11.80 -10.99
CA GLY A 323 0.11 10.48 -11.53
C GLY A 323 -0.79 9.34 -11.02
N LEU A 324 -1.90 9.67 -10.34
CA LEU A 324 -2.86 8.71 -9.79
C LEU A 324 -3.97 8.41 -10.80
N LYS A 325 -4.34 7.14 -10.92
CA LYS A 325 -5.37 6.67 -11.85
C LYS A 325 -6.63 6.27 -11.09
N ASN A 326 -7.75 6.27 -11.80
CA ASN A 326 -9.06 5.82 -11.33
C ASN A 326 -9.57 6.50 -10.04
N MET A 327 -9.08 7.69 -9.72
CA MET A 327 -9.55 8.47 -8.56
C MET A 327 -11.02 8.92 -8.68
N SER A 328 -11.69 8.54 -9.75
CA SER A 328 -13.13 8.64 -9.94
C SER A 328 -13.64 7.37 -10.61
N GLY A 329 -14.54 6.66 -9.96
CA GLY A 329 -15.17 5.45 -10.50
C GLY A 329 -14.35 4.18 -10.26
N ASN A 330 -14.60 3.15 -11.03
CA ASN A 330 -14.10 1.79 -10.97
C ASN A 330 -14.51 1.05 -9.69
N VAL A 331 -13.83 1.24 -8.57
CA VAL A 331 -14.19 0.67 -7.27
C VAL A 331 -14.14 1.70 -6.14
N SER A 332 -14.85 1.45 -5.05
CA SER A 332 -14.71 2.22 -3.81
C SER A 332 -13.48 1.76 -3.04
N GLU A 333 -12.78 2.67 -2.41
CA GLU A 333 -11.53 2.43 -1.73
C GLU A 333 -11.66 2.70 -0.23
N TRP A 334 -10.95 1.89 0.57
CA TRP A 334 -10.90 2.06 2.01
C TRP A 334 -9.96 3.20 2.41
N THR A 335 -10.42 4.02 3.34
CA THR A 335 -9.60 5.01 4.04
C THR A 335 -9.43 4.64 5.51
N CYS A 336 -8.39 5.16 6.17
CA CYS A 336 -8.30 5.09 7.63
C CYS A 336 -9.13 6.23 8.21
N LEU A 337 -9.93 5.93 9.21
CA LEU A 337 -10.58 6.95 10.03
C LEU A 337 -9.49 7.59 10.91
N LEU A 338 -9.29 8.88 10.73
CA LEU A 338 -8.60 9.72 11.72
C LEU A 338 -9.69 10.26 12.65
N TYR A 339 -9.82 9.66 13.82
CA TYR A 339 -10.53 10.26 14.92
C TYR A 339 -9.56 11.01 15.82
#